data_15debb62ddbda6622a384106dd25d88b
#
_entry.id   15debb62ddbda6622a384106dd25d88b
#
_cell.length_a   1.000
_cell.length_b   1.000
_cell.length_c   1.000
_cell.angle_alpha   90.00
_cell.angle_beta   90.00
_cell.angle_gamma   90.00
#
_symmetry.space_group_name_H-M   'P 1'
#
loop_
_entity.id
_entity.type
_entity.pdbx_description
1 polymer ?
#
loop_
_entity_poly.entity_id
_entity_poly.type
_entity_poly.pdbx_seq_one_letter_code
_entity_poly.pdbx_strand_id
1 'polypeptide(L)'
;MNRVYQRLVLAAQALRYGEVPPTLVKHHGQISNEEILEIKRFFPMEKYFIIGHARSGTTLLARLIRVHPEVHCDWQAHFFTRPPFLSSLVSDPEVNEWLTRRSNRWNRGQDLSPIVMRAVSDFILEREAARIGKTVVGDKSPNNLVHGKAVQLLAEIYPDAKLIFIVRDGRDAVISHQIQKFIDLPDQLNAEEITIRQSLIKDPQGILNKNKSIFPSGSLQKAADDWVKNVTETNDIGKGIYVESYLSLRFEDIVDNPHIQLDRIWKFLGVNTEIPEVEESINNELSGNPDADWQREKQQEVAKFIRKGLPGSWREFFTEEDKRIFKEFAGETLVEWGYEKDLNW
;
A
#
# COMPACT_ATOMS: atom_id res chain seq x y z
N MET A 1 30.22 -17.59 -10.62
CA MET A 1 30.40 -16.38 -11.44
C MET A 1 31.36 -15.44 -10.68
N ASN A 2 32.37 -14.87 -11.34
CA ASN A 2 33.47 -14.17 -10.68
C ASN A 2 32.95 -12.83 -10.04
N ARG A 3 33.27 -12.59 -8.76
CA ARG A 3 32.89 -11.37 -7.99
C ARG A 3 33.29 -10.07 -8.71
N VAL A 4 34.39 -10.09 -9.46
CA VAL A 4 34.86 -8.94 -10.25
C VAL A 4 33.90 -8.63 -11.40
N TYR A 5 33.42 -9.67 -12.11
CA TYR A 5 32.43 -9.48 -13.18
C TYR A 5 31.12 -8.90 -12.68
N GLN A 6 30.61 -9.37 -11.55
CA GLN A 6 29.40 -8.82 -10.93
C GLN A 6 29.57 -7.33 -10.54
N ARG A 7 30.72 -6.95 -9.99
CA ARG A 7 31.02 -5.55 -9.65
C ARG A 7 31.10 -4.64 -10.89
N LEU A 8 31.66 -5.13 -11.99
CA LEU A 8 31.72 -4.41 -13.25
C LEU A 8 30.35 -4.22 -13.89
N VAL A 9 29.50 -5.23 -13.85
CA VAL A 9 28.11 -5.14 -14.32
C VAL A 9 27.32 -4.12 -13.49
N LEU A 10 27.49 -4.12 -12.17
CA LEU A 10 26.86 -3.16 -11.26
C LEU A 10 27.31 -1.72 -11.51
N ALA A 11 28.62 -1.53 -11.68
CA ALA A 11 29.17 -0.21 -12.00
C ALA A 11 28.67 0.30 -13.36
N ALA A 12 28.59 -0.56 -14.36
CA ALA A 12 28.05 -0.23 -15.68
C ALA A 12 26.56 0.12 -15.64
N GLN A 13 25.78 -0.59 -14.81
CA GLN A 13 24.35 -0.31 -14.63
C GLN A 13 24.12 0.99 -13.86
N ALA A 14 24.88 1.25 -12.78
CA ALA A 14 24.83 2.49 -12.04
C ALA A 14 25.21 3.72 -12.91
N LEU A 15 26.22 3.58 -13.77
CA LEU A 15 26.63 4.62 -14.73
C LEU A 15 25.59 4.85 -15.83
N ARG A 16 24.88 3.80 -16.26
CA ARG A 16 23.92 3.89 -17.37
C ARG A 16 22.53 4.37 -16.95
N TYR A 17 22.10 4.06 -15.73
CA TYR A 17 20.72 4.30 -15.26
C TYR A 17 20.66 5.22 -14.04
N GLY A 18 21.77 5.65 -13.50
CA GLY A 18 21.83 6.49 -12.28
C GLY A 18 21.47 5.75 -10.99
N GLU A 19 21.02 4.50 -11.09
CA GLU A 19 20.61 3.66 -9.95
C GLU A 19 21.07 2.23 -10.13
N VAL A 20 21.35 1.55 -9.01
CA VAL A 20 21.61 0.10 -9.02
C VAL A 20 20.24 -0.61 -9.03
N PRO A 21 19.99 -1.48 -10.03
CA PRO A 21 18.69 -2.17 -10.11
C PRO A 21 18.39 -2.95 -8.83
N PRO A 22 17.10 -2.99 -8.38
CA PRO A 22 16.67 -3.71 -7.18
C PRO A 22 16.91 -5.24 -7.20
N THR A 23 17.29 -5.80 -8.35
CA THR A 23 17.53 -7.24 -8.59
C THR A 23 18.69 -7.86 -7.82
N LEU A 24 19.38 -7.06 -7.00
CA LEU A 24 20.49 -7.54 -6.16
C LEU A 24 20.19 -7.60 -4.68
N VAL A 25 18.93 -7.44 -4.29
CA VAL A 25 18.53 -7.80 -2.94
C VAL A 25 18.74 -9.30 -2.80
N LYS A 26 19.83 -9.71 -2.14
CA LYS A 26 19.96 -11.09 -1.68
C LYS A 26 18.71 -11.36 -0.85
N HIS A 27 18.04 -12.46 -1.11
CA HIS A 27 17.03 -12.97 -0.19
C HIS A 27 17.75 -13.18 1.16
N HIS A 28 17.41 -12.33 2.12
CA HIS A 28 17.75 -12.57 3.51
C HIS A 28 16.87 -13.73 3.97
N GLY A 29 17.39 -14.58 4.85
CA GLY A 29 16.61 -15.70 5.37
C GLY A 29 15.33 -15.23 6.04
N GLN A 30 14.35 -16.09 6.08
CA GLN A 30 13.12 -15.85 6.84
C GLN A 30 13.45 -15.88 8.34
N ILE A 31 12.84 -14.97 9.13
CA ILE A 31 12.95 -14.99 10.59
C ILE A 31 12.40 -16.30 11.15
N SER A 32 13.10 -16.90 12.09
CA SER A 32 12.67 -18.15 12.73
C SER A 32 11.69 -17.89 13.89
N ASN A 33 10.95 -18.92 14.27
CA ASN A 33 10.03 -18.83 15.44
C ASN A 33 10.75 -18.51 16.74
N GLU A 34 12.00 -19.00 16.91
CA GLU A 34 12.81 -18.72 18.09
C GLU A 34 13.20 -17.24 18.14
N GLU A 35 13.61 -16.67 17.01
CA GLU A 35 13.93 -15.24 16.91
C GLU A 35 12.69 -14.36 17.15
N ILE A 36 11.52 -14.78 16.65
CA ILE A 36 10.25 -14.09 16.93
C ILE A 36 9.95 -14.08 18.43
N LEU A 37 10.10 -15.22 19.11
CA LEU A 37 9.90 -15.31 20.55
C LEU A 37 10.93 -14.50 21.34
N GLU A 38 12.16 -14.41 20.86
CA GLU A 38 13.19 -13.60 21.45
C GLU A 38 12.87 -12.10 21.35
N ILE A 39 12.53 -11.63 20.12
CA ILE A 39 12.27 -10.21 19.87
C ILE A 39 11.00 -9.71 20.58
N LYS A 40 9.96 -10.54 20.70
CA LYS A 40 8.73 -10.22 21.43
C LYS A 40 8.93 -9.95 22.92
N ARG A 41 10.06 -10.34 23.52
CA ARG A 41 10.42 -9.97 24.90
C ARG A 41 10.76 -8.48 25.02
N PHE A 42 11.24 -7.86 23.95
CA PHE A 42 11.61 -6.45 23.90
C PHE A 42 10.53 -5.60 23.24
N PHE A 43 9.81 -6.17 22.28
CA PHE A 43 8.76 -5.52 21.48
C PHE A 43 7.48 -6.37 21.50
N PRO A 44 6.71 -6.31 22.63
CA PRO A 44 5.63 -7.26 22.89
C PRO A 44 4.31 -6.96 22.16
N MET A 45 4.15 -5.77 21.55
CA MET A 45 2.87 -5.41 20.94
C MET A 45 2.54 -6.31 19.74
N GLU A 46 1.25 -6.62 19.55
CA GLU A 46 0.78 -7.30 18.35
C GLU A 46 0.90 -6.39 17.12
N LYS A 47 1.38 -6.96 16.02
CA LYS A 47 1.63 -6.23 14.75
C LYS A 47 0.56 -6.52 13.73
N TYR A 48 0.15 -5.49 12.98
CA TYR A 48 -0.65 -5.65 11.78
C TYR A 48 -0.18 -4.72 10.67
N PHE A 49 -0.47 -5.09 9.43
CA PHE A 49 -0.13 -4.30 8.27
C PHE A 49 -1.35 -4.10 7.38
N ILE A 50 -1.55 -2.87 6.90
CA ILE A 50 -2.58 -2.54 5.93
C ILE A 50 -1.91 -2.35 4.58
N ILE A 51 -2.22 -3.23 3.65
CA ILE A 51 -1.77 -3.18 2.26
C ILE A 51 -2.98 -3.04 1.34
N GLY A 52 -2.83 -2.31 0.26
CA GLY A 52 -3.83 -2.16 -0.80
C GLY A 52 -3.20 -1.46 -1.98
N HIS A 53 -3.76 -1.64 -3.16
CA HIS A 53 -3.34 -0.87 -4.34
C HIS A 53 -3.40 0.63 -4.01
N ALA A 54 -2.48 1.42 -4.58
CA ALA A 54 -2.51 2.86 -4.37
C ALA A 54 -3.90 3.44 -4.70
N ARG A 55 -4.38 4.34 -3.86
CA ARG A 55 -5.70 4.98 -3.95
C ARG A 55 -6.90 4.08 -3.60
N SER A 56 -6.67 2.95 -2.95
CA SER A 56 -7.76 2.06 -2.45
C SER A 56 -8.31 2.44 -1.07
N GLY A 57 -8.02 3.64 -0.55
CA GLY A 57 -8.58 4.09 0.74
C GLY A 57 -7.82 3.63 1.98
N THR A 58 -6.58 3.14 1.83
CA THR A 58 -5.72 2.70 2.96
C THR A 58 -5.59 3.78 4.05
N THR A 59 -5.55 5.06 3.66
CA THR A 59 -5.46 6.19 4.61
C THR A 59 -6.70 6.34 5.46
N LEU A 60 -7.89 6.29 4.85
CA LEU A 60 -9.15 6.34 5.59
C LEU A 60 -9.27 5.15 6.54
N LEU A 61 -8.96 3.95 6.06
CA LEU A 61 -8.98 2.74 6.87
C LEU A 61 -8.07 2.85 8.11
N ALA A 62 -6.81 3.31 7.92
CA ALA A 62 -5.88 3.50 9.03
C ALA A 62 -6.41 4.51 10.07
N ARG A 63 -7.04 5.59 9.63
CA ARG A 63 -7.65 6.60 10.52
C ARG A 63 -8.80 6.00 11.31
N LEU A 64 -9.69 5.28 10.65
CA LEU A 64 -10.84 4.64 11.28
C LEU A 64 -10.42 3.57 12.29
N ILE A 65 -9.45 2.72 11.97
CA ILE A 65 -8.94 1.70 12.90
C ILE A 65 -8.36 2.35 14.17
N ARG A 66 -7.68 3.49 14.04
CA ARG A 66 -7.05 4.23 15.16
C ARG A 66 -8.05 4.90 16.10
N VAL A 67 -9.33 4.99 15.76
CA VAL A 67 -10.37 5.46 16.68
C VAL A 67 -10.40 4.58 17.94
N HIS A 68 -10.02 3.31 17.80
CA HIS A 68 -9.92 2.39 18.92
C HIS A 68 -8.85 2.83 19.95
N PRO A 69 -9.16 2.85 21.25
CA PRO A 69 -8.23 3.31 22.30
C PRO A 69 -6.95 2.48 22.40
N GLU A 70 -6.97 1.21 22.05
CA GLU A 70 -5.80 0.32 22.12
C GLU A 70 -4.98 0.24 20.83
N VAL A 71 -5.50 0.71 19.69
CA VAL A 71 -4.88 0.49 18.38
C VAL A 71 -4.15 1.74 17.90
N HIS A 72 -2.94 1.56 17.41
CA HIS A 72 -2.16 2.57 16.70
C HIS A 72 -1.83 2.09 15.29
N CYS A 73 -1.68 3.03 14.36
CA CYS A 73 -1.25 2.77 12.99
C CYS A 73 -0.30 3.86 12.53
N ASP A 74 0.90 3.48 12.16
CA ASP A 74 1.87 4.38 11.54
C ASP A 74 1.52 4.70 10.08
N TRP A 75 2.16 5.73 9.56
CA TRP A 75 1.86 6.28 8.25
C TRP A 75 2.96 5.99 7.25
N GLN A 76 2.75 4.99 6.37
CA GLN A 76 3.57 4.79 5.18
C GLN A 76 5.06 4.64 5.47
N ALA A 77 5.42 3.80 6.44
CA ALA A 77 6.80 3.41 6.67
C ALA A 77 7.41 2.72 5.44
N HIS A 78 6.54 2.15 4.56
CA HIS A 78 6.93 1.53 3.30
C HIS A 78 8.02 0.45 3.41
N PHE A 79 8.12 -0.21 4.56
CA PHE A 79 9.14 -1.25 4.79
C PHE A 79 9.21 -2.30 3.69
N PHE A 80 8.05 -2.62 3.05
CA PHE A 80 7.91 -3.73 2.12
C PHE A 80 7.25 -3.35 0.78
N THR A 81 6.80 -2.12 0.61
CA THR A 81 5.92 -1.73 -0.51
C THR A 81 6.59 -0.87 -1.56
N ARG A 82 7.72 -0.24 -1.25
CA ARG A 82 8.53 0.53 -2.21
C ARG A 82 9.96 0.71 -1.71
N PRO A 83 10.95 0.90 -2.61
CA PRO A 83 12.32 1.25 -2.22
C PRO A 83 12.42 2.61 -1.49
N PRO A 84 13.38 2.79 -0.56
CA PRO A 84 14.24 1.73 -0.04
C PRO A 84 13.44 0.76 0.84
N PHE A 85 13.58 -0.55 0.58
CA PHE A 85 12.95 -1.57 1.43
C PHE A 85 13.69 -1.70 2.76
N LEU A 86 13.03 -2.27 3.76
CA LEU A 86 13.64 -2.57 5.07
C LEU A 86 14.94 -3.37 4.92
N SER A 87 14.98 -4.29 3.96
CA SER A 87 16.18 -5.06 3.62
C SER A 87 17.39 -4.23 3.19
N SER A 88 17.19 -2.97 2.80
CA SER A 88 18.30 -2.06 2.49
C SER A 88 19.20 -1.79 3.69
N LEU A 89 18.69 -1.90 4.91
CA LEU A 89 19.47 -1.74 6.15
C LEU A 89 20.62 -2.75 6.27
N VAL A 90 20.45 -3.93 5.71
CA VAL A 90 21.38 -5.06 5.81
C VAL A 90 21.98 -5.47 4.45
N SER A 91 21.73 -4.70 3.41
CA SER A 91 22.15 -5.02 2.03
C SER A 91 23.56 -4.53 1.67
N ASP A 92 24.13 -3.60 2.44
CA ASP A 92 25.53 -3.21 2.27
C ASP A 92 26.42 -4.44 2.39
N PRO A 93 27.38 -4.66 1.47
CA PRO A 93 28.21 -5.87 1.47
C PRO A 93 29.02 -6.10 2.75
N GLU A 94 29.50 -5.04 3.38
CA GLU A 94 30.27 -5.13 4.63
C GLU A 94 29.37 -5.43 5.82
N VAL A 95 28.22 -4.76 5.90
CA VAL A 95 27.19 -5.01 6.92
C VAL A 95 26.65 -6.43 6.78
N ASN A 96 26.32 -6.86 5.55
CA ASN A 96 25.82 -8.20 5.30
C ASN A 96 26.86 -9.26 5.67
N GLU A 97 28.12 -9.07 5.29
CA GLU A 97 29.18 -10.00 5.68
C GLU A 97 29.35 -10.05 7.20
N TRP A 98 29.29 -8.91 7.87
CA TRP A 98 29.39 -8.85 9.33
C TRP A 98 28.24 -9.58 10.02
N LEU A 99 26.99 -9.43 9.56
CA LEU A 99 25.82 -10.09 10.12
C LEU A 99 25.74 -11.59 9.84
N THR A 100 26.28 -12.06 8.69
CA THR A 100 26.07 -13.42 8.18
C THR A 100 27.31 -14.31 8.27
N ARG A 101 28.48 -13.76 8.69
CA ARG A 101 29.74 -14.52 8.68
C ARG A 101 29.72 -15.67 9.67
N ARG A 102 29.66 -16.89 9.19
CA ARG A 102 29.61 -18.12 10.00
C ARG A 102 30.81 -18.35 10.94
N SER A 103 31.95 -17.72 10.66
CA SER A 103 33.15 -17.81 11.50
C SER A 103 33.09 -16.83 12.71
N ASN A 104 32.14 -15.94 12.75
CA ASN A 104 32.02 -14.98 13.86
C ASN A 104 31.48 -15.69 15.12
N ARG A 105 32.19 -15.54 16.23
CA ARG A 105 31.74 -16.10 17.51
C ARG A 105 30.58 -15.34 18.12
N TRP A 106 30.49 -14.04 17.84
CA TRP A 106 29.45 -13.15 18.42
C TRP A 106 28.05 -13.45 17.91
N ASN A 107 27.90 -13.83 16.64
CA ASN A 107 26.61 -14.21 16.05
C ASN A 107 26.36 -15.73 16.09
N ARG A 108 27.26 -16.50 16.73
CA ARG A 108 27.18 -17.98 16.82
C ARG A 108 27.04 -18.68 15.47
N GLY A 109 27.52 -18.06 14.39
CA GLY A 109 27.42 -18.58 13.03
C GLY A 109 26.03 -18.46 12.41
N GLN A 110 25.13 -17.72 13.02
CA GLN A 110 23.77 -17.45 12.50
C GLN A 110 23.76 -16.21 11.59
N ASP A 111 22.80 -16.15 10.68
CA ASP A 111 22.46 -14.94 9.95
C ASP A 111 21.54 -14.08 10.84
N LEU A 112 22.03 -12.94 11.28
CA LEU A 112 21.27 -12.02 12.13
C LEU A 112 20.50 -10.98 11.33
N SER A 113 20.53 -11.00 9.99
CA SER A 113 19.85 -10.00 9.17
C SER A 113 18.33 -9.94 9.43
N PRO A 114 17.60 -11.08 9.53
CA PRO A 114 16.16 -11.05 9.78
C PRO A 114 15.81 -10.43 11.14
N ILE A 115 16.48 -10.82 12.22
CA ILE A 115 16.19 -10.30 13.56
C ILE A 115 16.57 -8.83 13.70
N VAL A 116 17.64 -8.36 13.04
CA VAL A 116 18.03 -6.95 13.01
C VAL A 116 16.96 -6.12 12.29
N MET A 117 16.50 -6.58 11.13
CA MET A 117 15.40 -5.91 10.40
C MET A 117 14.14 -5.86 11.25
N ARG A 118 13.77 -6.97 11.89
CA ARG A 118 12.61 -7.05 12.76
C ARG A 118 12.74 -6.09 13.96
N ALA A 119 13.87 -6.09 14.66
CA ALA A 119 14.09 -5.22 15.81
C ALA A 119 14.01 -3.74 15.47
N VAL A 120 14.59 -3.32 14.34
CA VAL A 120 14.52 -1.93 13.88
C VAL A 120 13.09 -1.52 13.54
N SER A 121 12.39 -2.34 12.80
CA SER A 121 11.00 -2.03 12.43
C SER A 121 10.05 -2.09 13.64
N ASP A 122 10.20 -3.05 14.55
CA ASP A 122 9.42 -3.10 15.79
C ASP A 122 9.66 -1.87 16.68
N PHE A 123 10.93 -1.43 16.80
CA PHE A 123 11.24 -0.19 17.54
C PHE A 123 10.54 1.02 16.91
N ILE A 124 10.55 1.14 15.58
CA ILE A 124 9.88 2.25 14.89
C ILE A 124 8.37 2.22 15.15
N LEU A 125 7.74 1.05 14.99
CA LEU A 125 6.30 0.87 15.15
C LEU A 125 5.84 1.08 16.60
N GLU A 126 6.53 0.47 17.57
CA GLU A 126 6.08 0.52 18.98
C GLU A 126 6.43 1.82 19.69
N ARG A 127 7.45 2.54 19.23
CA ARG A 127 7.94 3.74 19.90
C ARG A 127 6.86 4.79 20.17
N GLU A 128 6.05 5.08 19.16
CA GLU A 128 4.97 6.07 19.27
C GLU A 128 3.76 5.48 19.99
N ALA A 129 3.39 4.26 19.64
CA ALA A 129 2.30 3.52 20.28
C ALA A 129 2.47 3.44 21.80
N ALA A 130 3.69 3.10 22.26
CA ALA A 130 4.02 3.03 23.69
C ALA A 130 3.87 4.38 24.40
N ARG A 131 4.28 5.49 23.75
CA ARG A 131 4.16 6.85 24.33
C ARG A 131 2.72 7.28 24.58
N ILE A 132 1.77 6.78 23.78
CA ILE A 132 0.35 7.11 23.87
C ILE A 132 -0.49 5.97 24.46
N GLY A 133 0.16 4.96 25.07
CA GLY A 133 -0.50 3.89 25.80
C GLY A 133 -1.29 2.89 24.96
N LYS A 134 -0.92 2.72 23.68
CA LYS A 134 -1.53 1.72 22.78
C LYS A 134 -0.86 0.37 22.95
N THR A 135 -1.55 -0.71 22.60
CA THR A 135 -1.12 -2.10 22.79
C THR A 135 -1.06 -2.91 21.49
N VAL A 136 -1.73 -2.45 20.44
CA VAL A 136 -1.70 -3.04 19.11
C VAL A 136 -1.20 -1.99 18.13
N VAL A 137 -0.22 -2.35 17.30
CA VAL A 137 0.42 -1.40 16.39
C VAL A 137 0.52 -1.94 14.97
N GLY A 138 0.31 -1.08 14.00
CA GLY A 138 0.46 -1.43 12.60
C GLY A 138 1.05 -0.31 11.76
N ASP A 139 1.31 -0.64 10.50
CA ASP A 139 1.65 0.32 9.46
C ASP A 139 0.68 0.23 8.29
N LYS A 140 0.37 1.38 7.72
CA LYS A 140 -0.40 1.51 6.51
C LYS A 140 0.50 1.94 5.37
N SER A 141 0.70 1.06 4.39
CA SER A 141 1.53 1.33 3.22
C SER A 141 0.83 0.91 1.93
N PRO A 142 0.45 1.88 1.05
CA PRO A 142 -0.03 1.56 -0.28
C PRO A 142 0.99 0.72 -1.05
N ASN A 143 0.51 -0.23 -1.85
CA ASN A 143 1.33 -1.18 -2.58
C ASN A 143 1.06 -1.11 -4.08
N ASN A 144 2.08 -0.82 -4.85
CA ASN A 144 2.06 -0.89 -6.32
C ASN A 144 2.95 -2.01 -6.87
N LEU A 145 3.54 -2.84 -6.01
CA LEU A 145 4.32 -3.98 -6.45
C LEU A 145 3.40 -5.08 -6.96
N VAL A 146 3.79 -5.71 -8.06
CA VAL A 146 3.12 -6.88 -8.63
C VAL A 146 3.74 -8.17 -8.12
N HIS A 147 3.17 -9.32 -8.50
CA HIS A 147 3.61 -10.67 -8.11
C HIS A 147 3.61 -10.90 -6.59
N GLY A 148 2.70 -10.21 -5.88
CA GLY A 148 2.58 -10.33 -4.42
C GLY A 148 3.86 -10.00 -3.65
N LYS A 149 4.80 -9.29 -4.28
CA LYS A 149 6.15 -9.04 -3.75
C LYS A 149 6.14 -8.39 -2.38
N ALA A 150 5.24 -7.44 -2.14
CA ALA A 150 5.12 -6.77 -0.85
C ALA A 150 4.77 -7.76 0.28
N VAL A 151 3.83 -8.67 0.02
CA VAL A 151 3.39 -9.69 0.99
C VAL A 151 4.51 -10.72 1.25
N GLN A 152 5.23 -11.12 0.22
CA GLN A 152 6.38 -12.03 0.38
C GLN A 152 7.47 -11.41 1.25
N LEU A 153 7.86 -10.15 0.98
CA LEU A 153 8.85 -9.42 1.78
C LEU A 153 8.37 -9.22 3.23
N LEU A 154 7.09 -8.93 3.42
CA LEU A 154 6.49 -8.82 4.75
C LEU A 154 6.58 -10.16 5.49
N ALA A 155 6.25 -11.27 4.86
CA ALA A 155 6.24 -12.59 5.47
C ALA A 155 7.64 -13.10 5.84
N GLU A 156 8.69 -12.64 5.17
CA GLU A 156 10.08 -12.96 5.54
C GLU A 156 10.42 -12.46 6.98
N ILE A 157 9.82 -11.35 7.39
CA ILE A 157 10.14 -10.65 8.66
C ILE A 157 9.00 -10.69 9.68
N TYR A 158 7.75 -10.71 9.20
CA TYR A 158 6.54 -10.68 10.01
C TYR A 158 5.57 -11.83 9.70
N PRO A 159 6.01 -13.09 9.73
CA PRO A 159 5.10 -14.21 9.47
C PRO A 159 4.01 -14.35 10.54
N ASP A 160 4.22 -13.77 11.71
CA ASP A 160 3.34 -13.76 12.89
C ASP A 160 2.42 -12.54 12.97
N ALA A 161 2.50 -11.61 12.02
CA ALA A 161 1.63 -10.42 12.00
C ALA A 161 0.25 -10.72 11.39
N LYS A 162 -0.67 -9.78 11.57
CA LYS A 162 -1.97 -9.78 10.90
C LYS A 162 -1.89 -8.91 9.64
N LEU A 163 -2.42 -9.41 8.52
CA LEU A 163 -2.44 -8.70 7.25
C LEU A 163 -3.87 -8.29 6.89
N ILE A 164 -4.10 -6.99 6.74
CA ILE A 164 -5.35 -6.41 6.26
C ILE A 164 -5.14 -5.94 4.83
N PHE A 165 -5.89 -6.49 3.89
CA PHE A 165 -5.84 -6.12 2.49
C PHE A 165 -7.11 -5.36 2.10
N ILE A 166 -6.96 -4.12 1.63
CA ILE A 166 -8.07 -3.30 1.18
C ILE A 166 -8.07 -3.15 -0.33
N VAL A 167 -9.20 -3.44 -0.94
CA VAL A 167 -9.47 -3.29 -2.37
C VAL A 167 -10.51 -2.20 -2.59
N ARG A 168 -10.35 -1.43 -3.64
CA ARG A 168 -11.32 -0.45 -4.13
C ARG A 168 -11.66 -0.73 -5.58
N ASP A 169 -12.86 -0.35 -6.02
CA ASP A 169 -13.21 -0.37 -7.44
C ASP A 169 -12.07 0.22 -8.28
N GLY A 170 -11.51 -0.62 -9.15
CA GLY A 170 -10.33 -0.26 -9.94
C GLY A 170 -10.55 0.99 -10.79
N ARG A 171 -11.79 1.20 -11.27
CA ARG A 171 -12.18 2.37 -12.07
C ARG A 171 -12.02 3.67 -11.27
N ASP A 172 -12.45 3.67 -10.00
CA ASP A 172 -12.28 4.81 -9.10
C ASP A 172 -10.82 4.98 -8.66
N ALA A 173 -10.11 3.89 -8.48
CA ALA A 173 -8.70 3.91 -8.09
C ALA A 173 -7.83 4.55 -9.16
N VAL A 174 -8.00 4.17 -10.45
CA VAL A 174 -7.20 4.72 -11.55
C VAL A 174 -7.49 6.19 -11.80
N ILE A 175 -8.76 6.64 -11.69
CA ILE A 175 -9.11 8.06 -11.78
C ILE A 175 -8.45 8.84 -10.65
N SER A 176 -8.60 8.36 -9.42
CA SER A 176 -7.98 8.99 -8.24
C SER A 176 -6.46 9.09 -8.39
N HIS A 177 -5.82 8.07 -8.97
CA HIS A 177 -4.39 8.07 -9.22
C HIS A 177 -3.99 9.09 -10.29
N GLN A 178 -4.74 9.17 -11.40
CA GLN A 178 -4.48 10.14 -12.48
C GLN A 178 -4.63 11.59 -11.98
N ILE A 179 -5.71 11.90 -11.25
CA ILE A 179 -5.91 13.22 -10.67
C ILE A 179 -4.80 13.56 -9.66
N GLN A 180 -4.43 12.60 -8.81
CA GLN A 180 -3.34 12.81 -7.84
C GLN A 180 -1.99 13.08 -8.54
N LYS A 181 -1.70 12.40 -9.65
CA LYS A 181 -0.51 12.66 -10.45
C LYS A 181 -0.49 14.11 -10.97
N PHE A 182 -1.63 14.63 -11.40
CA PHE A 182 -1.75 16.02 -11.85
C PHE A 182 -1.48 17.05 -10.74
N ILE A 183 -1.65 16.67 -9.47
CA ILE A 183 -1.41 17.51 -8.30
C ILE A 183 0.04 17.39 -7.83
N ASP A 184 0.52 16.16 -7.66
CA ASP A 184 1.80 15.90 -6.98
C ASP A 184 3.01 16.09 -7.88
N LEU A 185 2.85 15.77 -9.17
CA LEU A 185 3.95 15.67 -10.12
C LEU A 185 3.74 16.55 -11.37
N PRO A 186 3.34 17.84 -11.23
CA PRO A 186 3.04 18.69 -12.37
C PRO A 186 4.23 18.86 -13.33
N ASP A 187 5.46 18.84 -12.81
CA ASP A 187 6.70 19.01 -13.56
C ASP A 187 7.18 17.72 -14.25
N GLN A 188 6.55 16.57 -13.95
CA GLN A 188 6.88 15.27 -14.53
C GLN A 188 5.84 14.79 -15.55
N LEU A 189 4.87 15.64 -15.88
CA LEU A 189 3.83 15.33 -16.86
C LEU A 189 4.41 15.41 -18.28
N ASN A 190 4.04 14.44 -19.14
CA ASN A 190 4.33 14.53 -20.56
C ASN A 190 3.39 15.53 -21.26
N ALA A 191 3.63 15.80 -22.56
CA ALA A 191 2.89 16.81 -23.32
C ALA A 191 1.37 16.49 -23.41
N GLU A 192 1.00 15.22 -23.53
CA GLU A 192 -0.40 14.80 -23.57
C GLU A 192 -1.06 15.00 -22.21
N GLU A 193 -0.40 14.61 -21.13
CA GLU A 193 -0.87 14.82 -19.73
C GLU A 193 -1.04 16.30 -19.38
N ILE A 194 -0.11 17.15 -19.83
CA ILE A 194 -0.23 18.61 -19.66
C ILE A 194 -1.48 19.12 -20.36
N THR A 195 -1.74 18.67 -21.60
CA THR A 195 -2.92 19.06 -22.37
C THR A 195 -4.21 18.61 -21.70
N ILE A 196 -4.28 17.37 -21.22
CA ILE A 196 -5.44 16.82 -20.50
C ILE A 196 -5.66 17.60 -19.19
N ARG A 197 -4.62 17.82 -18.41
CA ARG A 197 -4.67 18.60 -17.17
C ARG A 197 -5.19 20.02 -17.42
N GLN A 198 -4.70 20.69 -18.46
CA GLN A 198 -5.18 22.02 -18.85
C GLN A 198 -6.66 22.00 -19.27
N SER A 199 -7.08 20.96 -20.00
CA SER A 199 -8.48 20.78 -20.39
C SER A 199 -9.37 20.57 -19.15
N LEU A 200 -8.94 19.77 -18.19
CA LEU A 200 -9.65 19.56 -16.93
C LEU A 200 -9.84 20.87 -16.14
N ILE A 201 -8.84 21.77 -16.16
CA ILE A 201 -8.90 23.05 -15.46
C ILE A 201 -9.80 24.06 -16.20
N LYS A 202 -9.62 24.19 -17.54
CA LYS A 202 -10.25 25.25 -18.35
C LYS A 202 -11.67 24.89 -18.79
N ASP A 203 -11.91 23.63 -19.13
CA ASP A 203 -13.19 23.10 -19.61
C ASP A 203 -13.48 21.75 -18.94
N PRO A 204 -13.77 21.73 -17.63
CA PRO A 204 -14.09 20.50 -16.92
C PRO A 204 -15.31 19.78 -17.49
N GLN A 205 -16.26 20.50 -18.08
CA GLN A 205 -17.48 19.90 -18.65
C GLN A 205 -17.16 18.99 -19.85
N GLY A 206 -16.15 19.32 -20.65
CA GLY A 206 -15.72 18.48 -21.75
C GLY A 206 -15.24 17.09 -21.29
N ILE A 207 -14.67 16.99 -20.09
CA ILE A 207 -14.26 15.72 -19.48
C ILE A 207 -15.45 15.08 -18.74
N LEU A 208 -16.12 15.81 -17.85
CA LEU A 208 -17.23 15.31 -17.05
C LEU A 208 -18.44 14.86 -17.91
N ASN A 209 -18.64 15.45 -19.09
CA ASN A 209 -19.63 14.99 -20.05
C ASN A 209 -19.13 13.80 -20.92
N LYS A 210 -17.98 13.21 -20.56
CA LYS A 210 -17.42 12.01 -21.20
C LYS A 210 -17.02 12.18 -22.68
N ASN A 211 -16.82 13.40 -23.12
CA ASN A 211 -16.38 13.69 -24.50
C ASN A 211 -14.87 13.48 -24.67
N LYS A 212 -14.11 13.53 -23.58
CA LYS A 212 -12.65 13.36 -23.57
C LYS A 212 -12.23 12.55 -22.35
N SER A 213 -11.33 11.59 -22.57
CA SER A 213 -10.72 10.83 -21.49
C SER A 213 -9.77 11.70 -20.66
N ILE A 214 -9.66 11.40 -19.36
CA ILE A 214 -8.61 11.96 -18.49
C ILE A 214 -7.30 11.20 -18.58
N PHE A 215 -7.26 10.12 -19.34
CA PHE A 215 -6.10 9.24 -19.47
C PHE A 215 -5.36 9.51 -20.77
N PRO A 216 -4.03 9.62 -20.73
CA PRO A 216 -3.20 9.59 -21.95
C PRO A 216 -3.37 8.27 -22.69
N SER A 217 -3.08 8.29 -23.98
CA SER A 217 -3.18 7.12 -24.87
C SER A 217 -2.41 5.92 -24.28
N GLY A 218 -3.10 4.78 -24.16
CA GLY A 218 -2.55 3.51 -23.64
C GLY A 218 -2.32 3.47 -22.12
N SER A 219 -2.47 4.58 -21.39
CA SER A 219 -2.20 4.61 -19.94
C SER A 219 -3.29 3.91 -19.12
N LEU A 220 -4.55 3.99 -19.55
CA LEU A 220 -5.66 3.33 -18.88
C LEU A 220 -5.55 1.81 -18.96
N GLN A 221 -5.18 1.27 -20.14
CA GLN A 221 -4.91 -0.16 -20.32
C GLN A 221 -3.86 -0.65 -19.31
N LYS A 222 -2.72 0.05 -19.26
CA LYS A 222 -1.66 -0.28 -18.31
C LYS A 222 -2.14 -0.19 -16.87
N ALA A 223 -2.87 0.87 -16.50
CA ALA A 223 -3.39 1.05 -15.15
C ALA A 223 -4.38 -0.04 -14.74
N ALA A 224 -5.24 -0.49 -15.67
CA ALA A 224 -6.16 -1.60 -15.45
C ALA A 224 -5.41 -2.92 -15.21
N ASP A 225 -4.43 -3.25 -16.05
CA ASP A 225 -3.59 -4.44 -15.92
C ASP A 225 -2.78 -4.43 -14.62
N ASP A 226 -2.15 -3.30 -14.29
CA ASP A 226 -1.41 -3.13 -13.03
C ASP A 226 -2.33 -3.30 -11.80
N TRP A 227 -3.57 -2.78 -11.85
CA TRP A 227 -4.55 -2.95 -10.79
C TRP A 227 -4.95 -4.42 -10.63
N VAL A 228 -5.29 -5.10 -11.71
CA VAL A 228 -5.67 -6.53 -11.70
C VAL A 228 -4.56 -7.37 -11.10
N LYS A 229 -3.34 -7.25 -11.60
CA LYS A 229 -2.17 -8.01 -11.11
C LYS A 229 -1.93 -7.73 -9.63
N ASN A 230 -1.93 -6.46 -9.24
CA ASN A 230 -1.72 -6.10 -7.83
C ASN A 230 -2.80 -6.69 -6.92
N VAL A 231 -4.07 -6.55 -7.30
CA VAL A 231 -5.21 -7.00 -6.47
C VAL A 231 -5.25 -8.52 -6.38
N THR A 232 -5.20 -9.22 -7.51
CA THR A 232 -5.31 -10.68 -7.55
C THR A 232 -4.10 -11.35 -6.87
N GLU A 233 -2.89 -10.99 -7.27
CA GLU A 233 -1.67 -11.61 -6.76
C GLU A 233 -1.44 -11.31 -5.26
N THR A 234 -1.74 -10.10 -4.80
CA THR A 234 -1.63 -9.74 -3.38
C THR A 234 -2.64 -10.50 -2.54
N ASN A 235 -3.88 -10.62 -3.03
CA ASN A 235 -4.95 -11.37 -2.35
C ASN A 235 -4.61 -12.87 -2.24
N ASP A 236 -4.20 -13.49 -3.34
CA ASP A 236 -3.93 -14.93 -3.37
C ASP A 236 -2.73 -15.31 -2.50
N ILE A 237 -1.64 -14.55 -2.63
CA ILE A 237 -0.43 -14.76 -1.83
C ILE A 237 -0.71 -14.44 -0.36
N GLY A 238 -1.46 -13.37 -0.07
CA GLY A 238 -1.86 -13.02 1.29
C GLY A 238 -2.67 -14.11 1.97
N LYS A 239 -3.69 -14.63 1.31
CA LYS A 239 -4.49 -15.78 1.79
C LYS A 239 -3.64 -17.03 1.99
N GLY A 240 -2.73 -17.32 1.07
CA GLY A 240 -1.89 -18.50 1.14
C GLY A 240 -0.87 -18.47 2.28
N ILE A 241 -0.30 -17.30 2.60
CA ILE A 241 0.73 -17.18 3.63
C ILE A 241 0.13 -16.94 5.01
N TYR A 242 -0.82 -16.00 5.14
CA TYR A 242 -1.32 -15.54 6.45
C TYR A 242 -2.56 -16.30 6.93
N VAL A 243 -3.23 -17.04 6.06
CA VAL A 243 -4.38 -17.91 6.37
C VAL A 243 -5.38 -17.22 7.33
N GLU A 244 -5.44 -17.63 8.60
CA GLU A 244 -6.34 -17.04 9.62
C GLU A 244 -5.92 -15.61 10.04
N SER A 245 -4.68 -15.22 9.79
CA SER A 245 -4.15 -13.87 10.03
C SER A 245 -4.30 -12.96 8.82
N TYR A 246 -5.20 -13.31 7.87
CA TYR A 246 -5.52 -12.52 6.69
C TYR A 246 -6.96 -12.02 6.69
N LEU A 247 -7.14 -10.74 6.44
CA LEU A 247 -8.46 -10.11 6.29
C LEU A 247 -8.50 -9.25 5.04
N SER A 248 -9.39 -9.57 4.09
CA SER A 248 -9.66 -8.70 2.95
C SER A 248 -10.97 -7.92 3.11
N LEU A 249 -10.96 -6.67 2.63
CA LEU A 249 -12.06 -5.72 2.77
C LEU A 249 -12.22 -4.93 1.47
N ARG A 250 -13.46 -4.58 1.13
CA ARG A 250 -13.75 -3.59 0.09
C ARG A 250 -13.84 -2.21 0.74
N PHE A 251 -13.24 -1.22 0.08
CA PHE A 251 -13.31 0.18 0.51
C PHE A 251 -14.76 0.67 0.61
N GLU A 252 -15.58 0.27 -0.34
CA GLU A 252 -17.00 0.65 -0.42
C GLU A 252 -17.78 0.13 0.80
N ASP A 253 -17.52 -1.09 1.24
CA ASP A 253 -18.18 -1.66 2.42
C ASP A 253 -17.82 -0.89 3.70
N ILE A 254 -16.59 -0.34 3.77
CA ILE A 254 -16.16 0.49 4.91
C ILE A 254 -16.89 1.84 4.91
N VAL A 255 -17.11 2.43 3.74
CA VAL A 255 -17.81 3.72 3.62
C VAL A 255 -19.31 3.54 3.88
N ASP A 256 -19.91 2.47 3.35
CA ASP A 256 -21.34 2.20 3.46
C ASP A 256 -21.75 1.70 4.86
N ASN A 257 -20.89 0.89 5.50
CA ASN A 257 -21.19 0.25 6.79
C ASN A 257 -19.99 0.31 7.74
N PRO A 258 -19.51 1.49 8.13
CA PRO A 258 -18.25 1.68 8.86
C PRO A 258 -18.22 0.92 10.20
N HIS A 259 -19.30 0.97 10.97
CA HIS A 259 -19.38 0.31 12.27
C HIS A 259 -19.25 -1.21 12.17
N ILE A 260 -19.94 -1.83 11.21
CA ILE A 260 -19.88 -3.29 10.99
C ILE A 260 -18.48 -3.71 10.58
N GLN A 261 -17.86 -2.94 9.69
CA GLN A 261 -16.51 -3.28 9.22
C GLN A 261 -15.45 -3.02 10.29
N LEU A 262 -15.58 -1.97 11.08
CA LEU A 262 -14.65 -1.71 12.20
C LEU A 262 -14.77 -2.76 13.30
N ASP A 263 -15.97 -3.18 13.67
CA ASP A 263 -16.17 -4.27 14.60
C ASP A 263 -15.48 -5.55 14.14
N ARG A 264 -15.65 -5.91 12.87
CA ARG A 264 -14.97 -7.04 12.24
C ARG A 264 -13.45 -6.91 12.27
N ILE A 265 -12.92 -5.71 12.01
CA ILE A 265 -11.47 -5.43 12.00
C ILE A 265 -10.92 -5.51 13.43
N TRP A 266 -11.55 -4.84 14.40
CA TRP A 266 -11.11 -4.85 15.79
C TRP A 266 -11.15 -6.24 16.40
N LYS A 267 -12.19 -7.00 16.11
CA LYS A 267 -12.24 -8.43 16.48
C LYS A 267 -11.10 -9.24 15.84
N PHE A 268 -10.81 -9.00 14.56
CA PHE A 268 -9.68 -9.61 13.88
C PHE A 268 -8.35 -9.21 14.53
N LEU A 269 -8.19 -7.96 14.95
CA LEU A 269 -7.01 -7.48 15.67
C LEU A 269 -6.91 -8.06 17.09
N GLY A 270 -7.99 -8.58 17.66
CA GLY A 270 -8.03 -9.18 19.00
C GLY A 270 -8.23 -8.15 20.11
N VAL A 271 -8.80 -6.98 19.78
CA VAL A 271 -9.15 -5.95 20.76
C VAL A 271 -10.66 -5.96 21.06
N ASN A 272 -11.05 -5.31 22.16
CA ASN A 272 -12.46 -5.24 22.55
C ASN A 272 -13.26 -4.44 21.53
N THR A 273 -14.43 -4.93 21.14
CA THR A 273 -15.32 -4.25 20.18
C THR A 273 -16.42 -3.41 20.84
N GLU A 274 -16.68 -3.66 22.13
CA GLU A 274 -17.64 -2.88 22.91
C GLU A 274 -16.98 -1.61 23.46
N ILE A 275 -16.87 -0.59 22.61
CA ILE A 275 -16.23 0.67 22.96
C ILE A 275 -17.32 1.75 23.03
N PRO A 276 -17.56 2.36 24.19
CA PRO A 276 -18.50 3.48 24.29
C PRO A 276 -17.95 4.71 23.54
N GLU A 277 -18.87 5.50 22.96
CA GLU A 277 -18.59 6.84 22.41
C GLU A 277 -17.65 6.93 21.17
N VAL A 278 -17.49 5.84 20.40
CA VAL A 278 -16.68 5.91 19.17
C VAL A 278 -17.44 6.45 17.96
N GLU A 279 -18.76 6.52 18.02
CA GLU A 279 -19.61 6.88 16.86
C GLU A 279 -19.28 8.28 16.32
N GLU A 280 -19.16 9.27 17.19
CA GLU A 280 -18.79 10.63 16.82
C GLU A 280 -17.39 10.67 16.19
N SER A 281 -16.44 9.96 16.76
CA SER A 281 -15.07 9.86 16.25
C SER A 281 -15.02 9.21 14.86
N ILE A 282 -15.79 8.15 14.62
CA ILE A 282 -15.91 7.50 13.32
C ILE A 282 -16.51 8.48 12.29
N ASN A 283 -17.58 9.18 12.64
CA ASN A 283 -18.21 10.16 11.75
C ASN A 283 -17.29 11.34 11.42
N ASN A 284 -16.50 11.80 12.39
CA ASN A 284 -15.50 12.84 12.19
C ASN A 284 -14.41 12.39 11.23
N GLU A 285 -13.94 11.14 11.35
CA GLU A 285 -12.94 10.57 10.45
C GLU A 285 -13.47 10.36 9.03
N LEU A 286 -14.73 9.94 8.87
CA LEU A 286 -15.38 9.80 7.56
C LEU A 286 -15.57 11.13 6.85
N SER A 287 -15.98 12.17 7.59
CA SER A 287 -16.20 13.50 7.04
C SER A 287 -14.92 14.30 6.81
N GLY A 288 -13.86 14.00 7.57
CA GLY A 288 -12.58 14.70 7.53
C GLY A 288 -11.74 14.36 6.28
N ASN A 289 -11.05 15.36 5.75
CA ASN A 289 -9.97 15.18 4.79
C ASN A 289 -8.69 15.85 5.32
N PRO A 290 -7.78 15.12 5.97
CA PRO A 290 -6.56 15.69 6.55
C PRO A 290 -5.62 16.29 5.49
N ASP A 291 -5.74 15.85 4.24
CA ASP A 291 -4.93 16.34 3.14
C ASP A 291 -5.55 17.56 2.44
N ALA A 292 -6.74 18.01 2.88
CA ALA A 292 -7.50 19.04 2.17
C ALA A 292 -6.75 20.39 2.06
N ASP A 293 -6.06 20.79 3.12
CA ASP A 293 -5.33 22.04 3.14
C ASP A 293 -4.10 21.96 2.22
N TRP A 294 -3.31 20.89 2.35
CA TRP A 294 -2.17 20.63 1.49
C TRP A 294 -2.54 20.51 0.00
N GLN A 295 -3.65 19.83 -0.31
CA GLN A 295 -4.15 19.72 -1.69
C GLN A 295 -4.58 21.07 -2.26
N ARG A 296 -5.23 21.91 -1.44
CA ARG A 296 -5.63 23.26 -1.81
C ARG A 296 -4.42 24.18 -2.04
N GLU A 297 -3.44 24.12 -1.17
CA GLU A 297 -2.21 24.92 -1.29
C GLU A 297 -1.41 24.57 -2.54
N LYS A 298 -1.28 23.27 -2.86
CA LYS A 298 -0.51 22.82 -4.02
C LYS A 298 -1.16 23.11 -5.36
N GLN A 299 -2.45 22.79 -5.53
CA GLN A 299 -3.12 22.83 -6.84
C GLN A 299 -4.64 23.01 -6.68
N GLN A 300 -5.07 24.21 -6.24
CA GLN A 300 -6.50 24.50 -5.97
C GLN A 300 -7.46 24.09 -7.09
N GLU A 301 -7.06 24.33 -8.35
CA GLU A 301 -7.94 24.12 -9.50
C GLU A 301 -8.14 22.64 -9.84
N VAL A 302 -7.16 21.80 -9.58
CA VAL A 302 -7.24 20.34 -9.80
C VAL A 302 -7.78 19.64 -8.56
N ALA A 303 -7.45 20.09 -7.37
CA ALA A 303 -7.88 19.48 -6.10
C ALA A 303 -9.41 19.42 -5.95
N LYS A 304 -10.15 20.35 -6.56
CA LYS A 304 -11.63 20.32 -6.58
C LYS A 304 -12.24 19.06 -7.22
N PHE A 305 -11.48 18.37 -8.09
CA PHE A 305 -11.91 17.12 -8.72
C PHE A 305 -11.59 15.88 -7.88
N ILE A 306 -10.83 16.03 -6.79
CA ILE A 306 -10.69 14.97 -5.81
C ILE A 306 -12.02 14.89 -5.03
N ARG A 307 -12.82 13.91 -5.39
CA ARG A 307 -14.04 13.61 -4.66
C ARG A 307 -13.68 12.70 -3.50
N LYS A 308 -13.66 13.23 -2.29
CA LYS A 308 -13.46 12.61 -0.96
C LYS A 308 -13.72 11.08 -0.86
N GLY A 309 -13.15 10.29 -1.77
CA GLY A 309 -13.31 8.84 -1.78
C GLY A 309 -14.71 8.30 -2.10
N LEU A 310 -15.60 9.09 -2.66
CA LEU A 310 -16.96 8.64 -3.00
C LEU A 310 -16.92 7.50 -4.01
N PRO A 311 -17.55 6.35 -3.69
CA PRO A 311 -17.68 5.23 -4.62
C PRO A 311 -18.45 5.63 -5.89
N GLY A 312 -18.04 5.07 -7.03
CA GLY A 312 -18.76 5.22 -8.30
C GLY A 312 -18.49 6.53 -9.04
N SER A 313 -17.51 7.34 -8.61
CA SER A 313 -17.12 8.57 -9.30
C SER A 313 -16.63 8.34 -10.73
N TRP A 314 -16.17 7.15 -11.05
CA TRP A 314 -15.77 6.76 -12.41
C TRP A 314 -16.88 6.97 -13.45
N ARG A 315 -18.16 6.90 -13.05
CA ARG A 315 -19.30 7.11 -13.96
C ARG A 315 -19.36 8.51 -14.55
N GLU A 316 -18.68 9.47 -13.93
CA GLU A 316 -18.62 10.84 -14.43
C GLU A 316 -17.43 11.08 -15.36
N PHE A 317 -16.37 10.30 -15.21
CA PHE A 317 -15.10 10.53 -15.91
C PHE A 317 -14.90 9.57 -17.11
N PHE A 318 -15.34 8.32 -17.00
CA PHE A 318 -15.09 7.33 -18.04
C PHE A 318 -15.92 7.63 -19.29
N THR A 319 -15.25 7.77 -20.43
CA THR A 319 -15.86 7.72 -21.73
C THR A 319 -16.33 6.29 -22.04
N GLU A 320 -17.14 6.09 -23.10
CA GLU A 320 -17.51 4.74 -23.52
C GLU A 320 -16.28 3.91 -23.96
N GLU A 321 -15.27 4.57 -24.53
CA GLU A 321 -14.01 3.90 -24.86
C GLU A 321 -13.20 3.53 -23.62
N ASP A 322 -13.16 4.39 -22.59
CA ASP A 322 -12.52 4.06 -21.31
C ASP A 322 -13.19 2.84 -20.66
N LYS A 323 -14.52 2.75 -20.68
CA LYS A 323 -15.26 1.59 -20.19
C LYS A 323 -14.89 0.33 -20.95
N ARG A 324 -14.83 0.41 -22.29
CA ARG A 324 -14.47 -0.72 -23.14
C ARG A 324 -13.06 -1.23 -22.81
N ILE A 325 -12.09 -0.32 -22.74
CA ILE A 325 -10.70 -0.65 -22.41
C ILE A 325 -10.63 -1.27 -21.02
N PHE A 326 -11.20 -0.61 -20.00
CA PHE A 326 -11.11 -1.10 -18.62
C PHE A 326 -11.80 -2.47 -18.46
N LYS A 327 -12.94 -2.67 -19.12
CA LYS A 327 -13.66 -3.94 -19.13
C LYS A 327 -12.83 -5.07 -19.74
N GLU A 328 -12.15 -4.82 -20.86
CA GLU A 328 -11.29 -5.79 -21.53
C GLU A 328 -10.19 -6.34 -20.60
N PHE A 329 -9.58 -5.50 -19.77
CA PHE A 329 -8.45 -5.87 -18.92
C PHE A 329 -8.86 -6.26 -17.49
N ALA A 330 -9.89 -5.65 -16.94
CA ALA A 330 -10.25 -5.76 -15.53
C ALA A 330 -11.68 -6.21 -15.25
N GLY A 331 -12.47 -6.51 -16.30
CA GLY A 331 -13.87 -6.86 -16.17
C GLY A 331 -14.12 -8.08 -15.27
N GLU A 332 -13.38 -9.15 -15.46
CA GLU A 332 -13.49 -10.38 -14.68
C GLU A 332 -13.16 -10.13 -13.20
N THR A 333 -12.10 -9.38 -12.93
CA THR A 333 -11.71 -9.02 -11.55
C THR A 333 -12.74 -8.12 -10.87
N LEU A 334 -13.40 -7.22 -11.62
CA LEU A 334 -14.52 -6.44 -11.08
C LEU A 334 -15.71 -7.33 -10.68
N VAL A 335 -16.01 -8.37 -11.46
CA VAL A 335 -17.06 -9.34 -11.15
C VAL A 335 -16.66 -10.18 -9.95
N GLU A 336 -15.44 -10.70 -9.91
CA GLU A 336 -14.92 -11.50 -8.79
C GLU A 336 -15.02 -10.75 -7.45
N TRP A 337 -14.69 -9.45 -7.45
CA TRP A 337 -14.78 -8.62 -6.26
C TRP A 337 -16.18 -8.03 -6.00
N GLY A 338 -17.19 -8.39 -6.84
CA GLY A 338 -18.58 -7.98 -6.67
C GLY A 338 -18.83 -6.49 -6.93
N TYR A 339 -17.99 -5.84 -7.73
CA TYR A 339 -18.23 -4.48 -8.24
C TYR A 339 -19.20 -4.46 -9.41
N GLU A 340 -19.25 -5.57 -10.16
CA GLU A 340 -20.20 -5.81 -11.23
C GLU A 340 -20.81 -7.21 -11.10
N LYS A 341 -21.99 -7.40 -11.66
CA LYS A 341 -22.68 -8.70 -11.65
C LYS A 341 -22.19 -9.62 -12.75
N ASP A 342 -21.85 -9.03 -13.89
CA ASP A 342 -21.39 -9.70 -15.09
C ASP A 342 -20.62 -8.70 -15.98
N LEU A 343 -20.28 -9.10 -17.18
CA LEU A 343 -19.54 -8.25 -18.14
C LEU A 343 -20.44 -7.31 -18.98
N ASN A 344 -21.72 -7.15 -18.65
CA ASN A 344 -22.66 -6.32 -19.41
C ASN A 344 -22.89 -4.92 -18.81
N TRP A 345 -21.87 -4.36 -18.17
CA TRP A 345 -21.92 -3.02 -17.57
C TRP A 345 -21.33 -1.93 -18.48
#